data_f8ac08c661fb42e0ca7ea2a31bd4148b
#
_entry.id   f8ac08c661fb42e0ca7ea2a31bd4148b
#
_cell.length_a   1.000
_cell.length_b   1.000
_cell.length_c   1.000
_cell.angle_alpha   90.00
_cell.angle_beta   90.00
_cell.angle_gamma   90.00
#
_symmetry.space_group_name_H-M   'P 1'
#
loop_
_entity.id
_entity.type
_entity.pdbx_description
1 polymer ?
#
loop_
_entity_poly.entity_id
_entity_poly.type
_entity_poly.pdbx_seq_one_letter_code
_entity_poly.pdbx_strand_id
1 'polypeptide(L)' 'MKVLAFDIATKTGVCVGDAGQKPKAWTVNLGDGDGRYAKAIRMCAAYVDQFQPDVVAIEAPVGGRDAS' A
#
# COMPACT_ATOMS: atom_id res chain seq x y z
N MET A 1 0.53 8.26 16.67
CA MET A 1 -0.24 8.24 15.44
C MET A 1 0.20 7.06 14.58
N LYS A 2 -0.73 6.26 14.13
CA LYS A 2 -0.42 5.12 13.28
C LYS A 2 -0.59 5.50 11.81
N VAL A 3 0.42 5.23 11.00
CA VAL A 3 0.42 5.52 9.58
C VAL A 3 0.55 4.21 8.81
N LEU A 4 -0.33 4.02 7.84
CA LEU A 4 -0.28 2.89 6.92
C LEU A 4 0.02 3.46 5.54
N ALA A 5 1.08 2.98 4.90
CA ALA A 5 1.53 3.50 3.62
C ALA A 5 1.60 2.39 2.59
N PHE A 6 1.17 2.71 1.38
CA PHE A 6 1.22 1.78 0.25
C PHE A 6 1.98 2.42 -0.90
N ASP A 7 2.85 1.64 -1.52
CA ASP A 7 3.48 1.98 -2.78
C ASP A 7 2.93 0.99 -3.81
N ILE A 8 1.90 1.41 -4.52
CA ILE A 8 1.11 0.52 -5.37
C ILE A 8 1.84 0.23 -6.67
N ALA A 9 2.11 -1.04 -6.90
CA ALA A 9 2.78 -1.54 -8.10
C ALA A 9 2.47 -3.02 -8.21
N THR A 10 2.98 -3.69 -9.24
CA THR A 10 2.84 -5.14 -9.35
C THR A 10 3.33 -5.82 -8.06
N LYS A 11 4.46 -5.34 -7.54
CA LYS A 11 4.92 -5.73 -6.21
C LYS A 11 4.71 -4.51 -5.32
N THR A 12 3.64 -4.55 -4.56
CA THR A 12 3.21 -3.42 -3.75
C THR A 12 3.95 -3.42 -2.43
N GLY A 13 4.57 -2.28 -2.10
CA GLY A 13 5.16 -2.08 -0.79
C GLY A 13 4.12 -1.66 0.22
N VAL A 14 4.15 -2.27 1.40
CA VAL A 14 3.25 -1.92 2.50
C VAL A 14 4.11 -1.59 3.71
N CYS A 15 3.80 -0.50 4.36
CA CYS A 15 4.52 -0.10 5.56
C CYS A 15 3.53 0.39 6.61
N VAL A 16 3.69 -0.06 7.84
CA VAL A 16 2.92 0.44 8.96
C VAL A 16 3.86 0.93 10.03
N GLY A 17 3.64 2.15 10.50
CA GLY A 17 4.46 2.75 11.54
C GLY A 17 3.61 3.43 12.58
N ASP A 18 4.12 3.44 13.82
CA ASP A 18 3.47 4.12 14.91
C ASP A 18 4.55 4.78 15.76
N ALA A 19 4.22 5.92 16.34
CA ALA A 19 5.19 6.66 17.16
C ALA A 19 5.73 5.77 18.27
N GLY A 20 7.04 5.78 18.44
CA GLY A 20 7.70 5.01 19.49
C GLY A 20 7.89 3.53 19.17
N GLN A 21 7.49 3.06 18.00
CA GLN A 21 7.63 1.68 17.62
C GLN A 21 8.40 1.55 16.32
N LYS A 22 9.06 0.41 16.14
CA LYS A 22 9.72 0.12 14.89
C LYS A 22 8.70 -0.05 13.78
N PRO A 23 8.87 0.61 12.64
CA PRO A 23 7.98 0.39 11.51
C PRO A 23 8.14 -1.02 10.97
N LYS A 24 7.06 -1.55 10.42
CA LYS A 24 7.05 -2.85 9.74
C LYS A 24 6.80 -2.60 8.27
N ALA A 25 7.52 -3.34 7.41
CA ALA A 25 7.37 -3.20 5.97
C ALA A 25 7.44 -4.57 5.31
N TRP A 26 6.63 -4.76 4.29
CA TRP A 26 6.64 -5.99 3.51
C TRP A 26 6.13 -5.71 2.11
N THR A 27 6.20 -6.73 1.26
CA THR A 27 5.79 -6.62 -0.13
C THR A 27 4.67 -7.61 -0.41
N VAL A 28 3.69 -7.17 -1.20
CA VAL A 28 2.60 -8.02 -1.66
C VAL A 28 2.62 -8.04 -3.19
N ASN A 29 2.63 -9.23 -3.77
CA ASN A 29 2.62 -9.38 -5.22
C ASN A 29 1.18 -9.40 -5.71
N LEU A 30 0.79 -8.39 -6.48
CA LEU A 30 -0.56 -8.28 -7.03
C LEU A 30 -0.71 -8.98 -8.38
N GLY A 31 0.42 -9.36 -9.02
CA GLY A 31 0.39 -9.93 -10.34
C GLY A 31 0.23 -8.89 -11.44
N ASP A 32 0.22 -9.34 -12.67
CA ASP A 32 0.17 -8.48 -13.86
C ASP A 32 -1.19 -8.46 -14.54
N GLY A 33 -2.15 -9.22 -14.06
CA GLY A 33 -3.42 -9.37 -14.75
C GLY A 33 -4.35 -8.19 -14.58
N ASP A 34 -5.45 -8.22 -15.32
CA ASP A 34 -6.46 -7.16 -15.25
C ASP A 34 -7.07 -7.04 -13.87
N GLY A 35 -7.04 -8.11 -13.07
CA GLY A 35 -7.61 -8.10 -11.73
C GLY A 35 -6.75 -7.42 -10.67
N ARG A 36 -5.55 -6.94 -11.04
CA ARG A 36 -4.63 -6.41 -10.04
C ARG A 36 -5.15 -5.18 -9.31
N TYR A 37 -5.91 -4.35 -10.01
CA TYR A 37 -6.48 -3.15 -9.38
C TYR A 37 -7.55 -3.52 -8.35
N ALA A 38 -8.38 -4.50 -8.68
CA ALA A 38 -9.36 -4.99 -7.72
C ALA A 38 -8.68 -5.62 -6.52
N LYS A 39 -7.60 -6.37 -6.74
CA LYS A 39 -6.81 -6.93 -5.65
C LYS A 39 -6.20 -5.85 -4.79
N ALA A 40 -5.69 -4.76 -5.40
CA ALA A 40 -5.11 -3.65 -4.66
C ALA A 40 -6.15 -3.00 -3.76
N ILE A 41 -7.35 -2.76 -4.28
CA ILE A 41 -8.42 -2.16 -3.49
C ILE A 41 -8.80 -3.04 -2.31
N ARG A 42 -8.97 -4.34 -2.55
CA ARG A 42 -9.31 -5.28 -1.49
C ARG A 42 -8.20 -5.39 -0.45
N MET A 43 -6.95 -5.40 -0.90
CA MET A 43 -5.79 -5.44 -0.02
C MET A 43 -5.74 -4.21 0.88
N CYS A 44 -5.88 -3.02 0.29
CA CYS A 44 -5.84 -1.78 1.06
C CYS A 44 -6.96 -1.75 2.09
N ALA A 45 -8.17 -2.15 1.68
CA ALA A 45 -9.31 -2.17 2.59
C ALA A 45 -9.08 -3.14 3.75
N ALA A 46 -8.51 -4.32 3.46
CA ALA A 46 -8.22 -5.31 4.49
C ALA A 46 -7.20 -4.80 5.50
N TYR A 47 -6.14 -4.15 5.03
CA TYR A 47 -5.11 -3.63 5.93
C TYR A 47 -5.62 -2.43 6.73
N VAL A 48 -6.43 -1.57 6.14
CA VAL A 48 -7.04 -0.47 6.88
C VAL A 48 -7.90 -1.03 8.01
N ASP A 49 -8.67 -2.08 7.72
CA ASP A 49 -9.49 -2.73 8.74
C ASP A 49 -8.63 -3.38 9.82
N GLN A 50 -7.56 -4.05 9.40
CA GLN A 50 -6.68 -4.76 10.34
C GLN A 50 -5.92 -3.82 11.27
N PHE A 51 -5.35 -2.76 10.73
CA PHE A 51 -4.45 -1.89 11.48
C PHE A 51 -5.13 -0.67 12.07
N GLN A 52 -6.29 -0.29 11.58
CA GLN A 52 -7.03 0.89 12.06
C GLN A 52 -6.12 2.12 12.13
N PRO A 53 -5.48 2.49 11.00
CA PRO A 53 -4.54 3.61 11.02
C PRO A 53 -5.23 4.94 11.17
N ASP A 54 -4.47 5.93 11.67
CA ASP A 54 -4.94 7.31 11.72
C ASP A 54 -4.77 7.99 10.37
N VAL A 55 -3.74 7.59 9.63
CA VAL A 55 -3.43 8.18 8.33
C VAL A 55 -3.09 7.06 7.35
N VAL A 56 -3.61 7.17 6.14
CA VAL A 56 -3.24 6.26 5.04
C VAL A 56 -2.58 7.10 3.96
N ALA A 57 -1.38 6.69 3.56
CA ALA A 57 -0.64 7.32 2.48
C ALA A 57 -0.55 6.34 1.32
N ILE A 58 -0.85 6.80 0.12
CA ILE A 58 -0.82 5.96 -1.07
C ILE A 58 0.01 6.64 -2.14
N GLU A 59 1.03 5.93 -2.63
CA GLU A 59 1.75 6.30 -3.83
C GLU A 59 1.39 5.32 -4.91
N ALA A 60 1.09 5.83 -6.08
CA ALA A 60 0.76 5.00 -7.23
C ALA A 60 1.46 5.54 -8.46
N PRO A 61 1.75 4.70 -9.45
CA PRO A 61 2.36 5.18 -10.68
C PRO A 61 1.50 6.27 -11.33
N VAL A 62 2.17 7.27 -11.88
CA VAL A 62 1.47 8.31 -12.64
C VAL A 62 1.32 7.85 -14.07
N GLY A 63 0.55 6.88 -14.29
CA GLY A 63 0.35 6.25 -15.59
C GLY A 63 1.10 6.89 -16.75
N GLY A 64 2.08 6.25 -17.21
CA GLY A 64 2.74 6.62 -18.43
C GLY A 64 3.66 7.81 -18.41
N ARG A 65 3.82 8.47 -17.42
CA ARG A 65 4.64 9.51 -17.44
C ARG A 65 5.82 9.38 -16.87
N ASP A 66 6.37 9.27 -17.10
CA ASP A 66 7.39 9.07 -16.67
C ASP A 66 7.95 9.86 -16.16
N ALA A 67 7.64 9.76 -15.84
CA ALA A 67 8.07 10.36 -15.63
C ALA A 67 9.09 10.82 -15.91
N SER A 68 9.14 10.99 -16.25
CA SER A 68 10.05 11.19 -16.59
C SER A 68 10.57 11.52 -16.41
#